data_914a265d8b0b62c7f666b9c76d56210f
#
_entry.id   914a265d8b0b62c7f666b9c76d56210f
#
_cell.length_a   1.000
_cell.length_b   1.000
_cell.length_c   1.000
_cell.angle_alpha   90.00
_cell.angle_beta   90.00
_cell.angle_gamma   90.00
#
_symmetry.space_group_name_H-M   'P 1'
#
loop_
_entity.id
_entity.type
_entity.pdbx_description
1 polymer ?
#
loop_
_entity_poly.entity_id
_entity_poly.type
_entity_poly.pdbx_seq_one_letter_code
_entity_poly.pdbx_strand_id
1 'polypeptide(L)'
;MVTVEKIMSPHVLSVDMDVTLKEVREIFEHVRFHHILVLDNERLVGVISDRDLLKAVSPYAGTQSERPRDAATLRKRVHQIMTRKPISIGVDSNVLEAIRSFIDDKVSCLPVLNEDGSVAGILTWRDILMAIAATVEKAHVNEQKL
;
A
#
# COMPACT_ATOMS: atom_id res chain seq x y z
N MET A 1 24.93 -0.22 4.69
CA MET A 1 23.61 -0.63 5.19
C MET A 1 22.59 -0.54 4.06
N VAL A 2 21.68 -1.49 3.97
CA VAL A 2 20.68 -1.51 2.90
C VAL A 2 19.63 -0.42 3.17
N THR A 3 19.38 0.41 2.16
CA THR A 3 18.35 1.43 2.23
C THR A 3 17.01 0.91 1.71
N VAL A 4 15.94 1.55 2.12
CA VAL A 4 14.58 1.23 1.71
C VAL A 4 14.42 1.28 0.19
N GLU A 5 15.08 2.21 -0.48
CA GLU A 5 15.05 2.35 -1.93
C GLU A 5 15.42 1.06 -2.67
N LYS A 6 16.35 0.28 -2.12
CA LYS A 6 16.84 -0.95 -2.76
C LYS A 6 15.87 -2.12 -2.67
N ILE A 7 14.93 -2.08 -1.72
CA ILE A 7 13.99 -3.20 -1.49
C ILE A 7 12.54 -2.84 -1.75
N MET A 8 12.20 -1.57 -1.88
CA MET A 8 10.84 -1.12 -2.16
C MET A 8 10.37 -1.55 -3.55
N SER A 9 9.05 -1.57 -3.75
CA SER A 9 8.48 -1.63 -5.09
C SER A 9 8.40 -0.22 -5.65
N PRO A 10 9.00 0.06 -6.81
CA PRO A 10 8.90 1.37 -7.45
C PRO A 10 7.59 1.53 -8.24
N HIS A 11 6.86 0.45 -8.48
CA HIS A 11 5.59 0.45 -9.20
C HIS A 11 4.45 0.66 -8.21
N VAL A 12 3.95 1.89 -8.18
CA VAL A 12 2.90 2.29 -7.25
C VAL A 12 1.63 2.58 -8.02
N LEU A 13 0.53 2.00 -7.54
CA LEU A 13 -0.80 2.40 -7.99
C LEU A 13 -1.26 3.57 -7.13
N SER A 14 -1.73 4.61 -7.78
CA SER A 14 -2.29 5.77 -7.12
C SER A 14 -3.57 6.21 -7.81
N VAL A 15 -4.43 6.86 -7.04
CA VAL A 15 -5.67 7.46 -7.52
C VAL A 15 -5.81 8.85 -6.94
N ASP A 16 -6.60 9.68 -7.61
CA ASP A 16 -7.00 10.98 -7.07
C ASP A 16 -8.00 10.79 -5.92
N MET A 17 -8.02 11.72 -4.98
CA MET A 17 -8.88 11.63 -3.80
C MET A 17 -10.38 11.64 -4.11
N ASP A 18 -10.80 12.08 -5.29
CA ASP A 18 -12.21 12.18 -5.68
C ASP A 18 -12.73 10.96 -6.44
N VAL A 19 -11.90 9.95 -6.71
CA VAL A 19 -12.39 8.74 -7.38
C VAL A 19 -13.39 7.99 -6.50
N THR A 20 -14.32 7.29 -7.15
CA THR A 20 -15.35 6.53 -6.46
C THR A 20 -14.84 5.17 -6.01
N LEU A 21 -15.50 4.58 -5.03
CA LEU A 21 -15.19 3.22 -4.59
C LEU A 21 -15.45 2.19 -5.68
N LYS A 22 -16.38 2.46 -6.60
CA LYS A 22 -16.60 1.63 -7.77
C LYS A 22 -15.33 1.54 -8.63
N GLU A 23 -14.72 2.69 -8.92
CA GLU A 23 -13.47 2.76 -9.67
C GLU A 23 -12.31 2.06 -8.94
N VAL A 24 -12.21 2.26 -7.64
CA VAL A 24 -11.19 1.61 -6.80
C VAL A 24 -11.38 0.09 -6.83
N ARG A 25 -12.61 -0.38 -6.72
CA ARG A 25 -12.92 -1.82 -6.79
C ARG A 25 -12.50 -2.42 -8.12
N GLU A 26 -12.79 -1.74 -9.22
CA GLU A 26 -12.38 -2.19 -10.56
C GLU A 26 -10.86 -2.30 -10.66
N ILE A 27 -10.10 -1.38 -10.08
CA ILE A 27 -8.64 -1.45 -10.05
C ILE A 27 -8.18 -2.68 -9.28
N PHE A 28 -8.69 -2.90 -8.07
CA PHE A 28 -8.31 -4.07 -7.26
C PHE A 28 -8.65 -5.40 -7.92
N GLU A 29 -9.71 -5.46 -8.71
CA GLU A 29 -10.10 -6.67 -9.44
C GLU A 29 -9.11 -7.05 -10.55
N HIS A 30 -8.36 -6.08 -11.08
CA HIS A 30 -7.45 -6.27 -12.21
C HIS A 30 -5.97 -6.33 -11.81
N VAL A 31 -5.64 -6.08 -10.54
CA VAL A 31 -4.26 -6.06 -10.07
C VAL A 31 -4.09 -6.95 -8.84
N ARG A 32 -2.84 -7.35 -8.58
CA ARG A 32 -2.49 -8.19 -7.43
C ARG A 32 -2.00 -7.38 -6.23
N PHE A 33 -2.15 -6.07 -6.28
CA PHE A 33 -1.76 -5.19 -5.18
C PHE A 33 -2.88 -5.13 -4.14
N HIS A 34 -2.50 -4.95 -2.89
CA HIS A 34 -3.44 -4.86 -1.77
C HIS A 34 -3.61 -3.43 -1.25
N HIS A 35 -2.85 -2.48 -1.79
CA HIS A 35 -2.83 -1.08 -1.37
C HIS A 35 -2.79 -0.16 -2.58
N ILE A 36 -3.53 0.92 -2.50
CA ILE A 36 -3.52 2.00 -3.49
C ILE A 36 -3.25 3.30 -2.74
N LEU A 37 -2.33 4.10 -3.25
CA LEU A 37 -2.04 5.41 -2.69
C LEU A 37 -3.05 6.43 -3.19
N VAL A 38 -3.41 7.38 -2.35
CA VAL A 38 -4.32 8.46 -2.70
C VAL A 38 -3.53 9.76 -2.73
N LEU A 39 -3.59 10.45 -3.86
CA LEU A 39 -2.84 11.67 -4.10
C LEU A 39 -3.79 12.85 -4.28
N ASP A 40 -3.31 14.03 -3.89
CA ASP A 40 -3.90 15.32 -4.19
C ASP A 40 -2.80 16.22 -4.73
N ASN A 41 -2.91 16.64 -6.01
CA ASN A 41 -1.86 17.40 -6.70
C ASN A 41 -0.47 16.75 -6.54
N GLU A 42 -0.40 15.45 -6.80
CA GLU A 42 0.81 14.62 -6.72
C GLU A 42 1.38 14.45 -5.30
N ARG A 43 0.68 14.96 -4.29
CA ARG A 43 1.07 14.77 -2.88
C ARG A 43 0.29 13.63 -2.26
N LEU A 44 0.97 12.83 -1.49
CA LEU A 44 0.36 11.72 -0.74
C LEU A 44 -0.57 12.27 0.34
N VAL A 45 -1.86 11.94 0.25
CA VAL A 45 -2.86 12.34 1.24
C VAL A 45 -3.50 11.15 1.95
N GLY A 46 -3.38 9.97 1.40
CA GLY A 46 -3.97 8.79 2.02
C GLY A 46 -3.51 7.49 1.41
N VAL A 47 -3.95 6.40 2.00
CA VAL A 47 -3.79 5.05 1.49
C VAL A 47 -5.08 4.28 1.73
N ILE A 48 -5.42 3.42 0.78
CA ILE A 48 -6.56 2.52 0.90
C ILE A 48 -6.11 1.09 0.62
N SER A 49 -6.53 0.16 1.48
CA SER A 49 -6.31 -1.27 1.26
C SER A 49 -7.55 -1.93 0.68
N ASP A 50 -7.39 -3.13 0.14
CA ASP A 50 -8.52 -3.96 -0.30
C ASP A 50 -9.47 -4.28 0.86
N ARG A 51 -8.95 -4.40 2.08
CA ARG A 51 -9.76 -4.59 3.30
C ARG A 51 -10.61 -3.38 3.62
N ASP A 52 -10.06 -2.17 3.48
CA ASP A 52 -10.82 -0.93 3.68
C ASP A 52 -12.00 -0.86 2.71
N LEU A 53 -11.76 -1.25 1.47
CA LEU A 53 -12.79 -1.30 0.45
C LEU A 53 -13.91 -2.29 0.83
N LEU A 54 -13.54 -3.50 1.24
CA LEU A 54 -14.51 -4.53 1.66
C LEU A 54 -15.38 -4.08 2.83
N LYS A 55 -14.83 -3.31 3.76
CA LYS A 55 -15.58 -2.78 4.89
C LYS A 55 -16.53 -1.65 4.51
N ALA A 56 -16.21 -0.91 3.45
CA ALA A 56 -16.96 0.28 3.06
C ALA A 56 -18.06 0.00 2.03
N VAL A 57 -17.92 -1.04 1.21
CA VAL A 57 -18.87 -1.40 0.16
C VAL A 57 -19.82 -2.47 0.66
N SER A 58 -21.12 -2.28 0.40
CA SER A 58 -22.11 -3.29 0.75
C SER A 58 -21.85 -4.59 -0.01
N PRO A 59 -21.92 -5.76 0.67
CA PRO A 59 -21.80 -7.06 -0.02
C PRO A 59 -22.94 -7.32 -1.01
N TYR A 60 -24.04 -6.59 -0.90
CA TYR A 60 -25.18 -6.72 -1.81
C TYR A 60 -25.06 -5.83 -3.04
N ALA A 61 -24.11 -4.90 -3.09
CA ALA A 61 -23.90 -4.03 -4.24
C ALA A 61 -23.57 -4.85 -5.49
N GLY A 62 -24.32 -4.64 -6.57
CA GLY A 62 -24.17 -5.38 -7.82
C GLY A 62 -24.84 -6.76 -7.83
N THR A 63 -25.56 -7.12 -6.79
CA THR A 63 -26.31 -8.39 -6.70
C THR A 63 -27.79 -8.18 -6.98
N GLN A 64 -28.53 -9.28 -7.16
CA GLN A 64 -29.99 -9.23 -7.32
C GLN A 64 -30.71 -8.71 -6.08
N SER A 65 -30.08 -8.79 -4.92
CA SER A 65 -30.62 -8.29 -3.65
C SER A 65 -30.28 -6.83 -3.40
N GLU A 66 -29.63 -6.15 -4.35
CA GLU A 66 -29.19 -4.76 -4.20
C GLU A 66 -30.37 -3.82 -3.95
N ARG A 67 -30.23 -2.99 -2.94
CA ARG A 67 -31.11 -1.85 -2.63
C ARG A 67 -30.40 -0.54 -2.95
N PRO A 68 -31.14 0.57 -3.05
CA PRO A 68 -30.50 1.88 -3.29
C PRO A 68 -29.38 2.22 -2.31
N ARG A 69 -29.51 1.86 -1.04
CA ARG A 69 -28.45 2.06 -0.03
C ARG A 69 -27.20 1.24 -0.31
N ASP A 70 -27.34 0.07 -0.92
CA ASP A 70 -26.21 -0.79 -1.28
C ASP A 70 -25.44 -0.19 -2.46
N ALA A 71 -26.15 0.21 -3.50
CA ALA A 71 -25.57 0.89 -4.65
C ALA A 71 -24.88 2.19 -4.25
N ALA A 72 -25.44 2.91 -3.28
CA ALA A 72 -24.87 4.17 -2.80
C ALA A 72 -23.48 4.01 -2.21
N THR A 73 -23.13 2.84 -1.64
CA THR A 73 -21.79 2.61 -1.08
C THR A 73 -20.71 2.72 -2.15
N LEU A 74 -21.00 2.32 -3.39
CA LEU A 74 -20.06 2.41 -4.51
C LEU A 74 -19.87 3.84 -5.02
N ARG A 75 -20.75 4.77 -4.68
CA ARG A 75 -20.64 6.18 -5.07
C ARG A 75 -19.85 7.01 -4.08
N LYS A 76 -19.49 6.46 -2.92
CA LYS A 76 -18.58 7.13 -1.98
C LYS A 76 -17.25 7.42 -2.67
N ARG A 77 -16.62 8.50 -2.25
CA ARG A 77 -15.29 8.88 -2.74
C ARG A 77 -14.20 8.27 -1.87
N VAL A 78 -13.06 7.97 -2.46
CA VAL A 78 -11.95 7.31 -1.75
C VAL A 78 -11.49 8.11 -0.53
N HIS A 79 -11.50 9.46 -0.61
CA HIS A 79 -11.10 10.30 0.52
C HIS A 79 -12.00 10.14 1.75
N GLN A 80 -13.22 9.59 1.60
CA GLN A 80 -14.14 9.39 2.72
C GLN A 80 -13.78 8.17 3.56
N ILE A 81 -13.02 7.22 2.99
CA ILE A 81 -12.70 5.96 3.68
C ILE A 81 -11.20 5.68 3.81
N MET A 82 -10.35 6.42 3.10
CA MET A 82 -8.90 6.23 3.14
C MET A 82 -8.33 6.49 4.54
N THR A 83 -7.20 5.88 4.83
CA THR A 83 -6.39 6.27 5.97
C THR A 83 -5.71 7.58 5.62
N ARG A 84 -6.00 8.63 6.37
CA ARG A 84 -5.44 9.97 6.17
C ARG A 84 -4.07 10.08 6.80
N LYS A 85 -3.19 10.89 6.22
CA LYS A 85 -1.84 11.12 6.70
C LYS A 85 -1.14 9.80 6.99
N PRO A 86 -0.99 8.93 5.98
CA PRO A 86 -0.37 7.63 6.21
C PRO A 86 1.06 7.81 6.70
N ILE A 87 1.49 6.89 7.55
CA ILE A 87 2.88 6.82 7.97
C ILE A 87 3.72 6.49 6.74
N SER A 88 4.73 7.28 6.48
CA SER A 88 5.63 7.15 5.34
C SER A 88 7.08 7.08 5.79
N ILE A 89 7.97 6.73 4.87
CA ILE A 89 9.40 6.63 5.13
C ILE A 89 10.18 7.21 3.95
N GLY A 90 11.37 7.72 4.19
CA GLY A 90 12.21 8.28 3.14
C GLY A 90 13.00 7.20 2.38
N VAL A 91 13.34 7.49 1.13
CA VAL A 91 14.15 6.58 0.28
C VAL A 91 15.49 6.22 0.90
N ASP A 92 16.08 7.14 1.65
CA ASP A 92 17.41 6.99 2.27
C ASP A 92 17.35 6.30 3.64
N SER A 93 16.18 6.03 4.16
CA SER A 93 16.01 5.33 5.42
C SER A 93 16.55 3.91 5.32
N ASN A 94 17.08 3.39 6.41
CA ASN A 94 17.54 2.01 6.43
C ASN A 94 16.37 1.03 6.68
N VAL A 95 16.58 -0.21 6.31
CA VAL A 95 15.56 -1.26 6.42
C VAL A 95 15.13 -1.50 7.86
N LEU A 96 16.01 -1.32 8.82
CA LEU A 96 15.67 -1.48 10.24
C LEU A 96 14.64 -0.45 10.70
N GLU A 97 14.75 0.79 10.23
CA GLU A 97 13.76 1.83 10.52
C GLU A 97 12.39 1.44 9.99
N ALA A 98 12.33 0.90 8.77
CA ALA A 98 11.10 0.40 8.17
C ALA A 98 10.50 -0.75 9.00
N ILE A 99 11.32 -1.72 9.39
CA ILE A 99 10.88 -2.84 10.23
C ILE A 99 10.29 -2.32 11.55
N ARG A 100 10.94 -1.35 12.17
CA ARG A 100 10.44 -0.73 13.40
C ARG A 100 9.07 -0.08 13.21
N SER A 101 8.88 0.65 12.11
CA SER A 101 7.57 1.24 11.79
C SER A 101 6.50 0.17 11.63
N PHE A 102 6.79 -0.93 10.94
CA PHE A 102 5.82 -2.02 10.81
C PHE A 102 5.44 -2.62 12.16
N ILE A 103 6.39 -2.79 13.04
CA ILE A 103 6.14 -3.39 14.36
C ILE A 103 5.43 -2.42 15.30
N ASP A 104 5.94 -1.20 15.42
CA ASP A 104 5.50 -0.24 16.42
C ASP A 104 4.22 0.48 16.01
N ASP A 105 4.10 0.83 14.73
CA ASP A 105 2.94 1.57 14.20
C ASP A 105 1.84 0.65 13.67
N LYS A 106 2.11 -0.65 13.58
CA LYS A 106 1.16 -1.68 13.13
C LYS A 106 0.56 -1.40 11.76
N VAL A 107 1.35 -0.83 10.86
CA VAL A 107 0.93 -0.58 9.48
C VAL A 107 1.23 -1.79 8.60
N SER A 108 0.49 -1.94 7.50
CA SER A 108 0.69 -3.05 6.55
C SER A 108 1.48 -2.64 5.32
N CYS A 109 1.64 -1.35 5.09
CA CYS A 109 2.50 -0.79 4.04
C CYS A 109 3.06 0.55 4.47
N LEU A 110 4.18 0.92 3.87
CA LEU A 110 4.82 2.22 4.05
C LEU A 110 5.01 2.86 2.68
N PRO A 111 4.32 3.94 2.37
CA PRO A 111 4.69 4.76 1.22
C PRO A 111 6.11 5.27 1.41
N VAL A 112 6.90 5.23 0.33
CA VAL A 112 8.28 5.69 0.33
C VAL A 112 8.36 7.00 -0.43
N LEU A 113 8.90 8.03 0.21
CA LEU A 113 8.95 9.37 -0.34
C LEU A 113 10.37 9.81 -0.67
N ASN A 114 10.49 10.53 -1.78
CA ASN A 114 11.69 11.27 -2.13
C ASN A 114 11.86 12.48 -1.20
N GLU A 115 13.03 13.10 -1.23
CA GLU A 115 13.34 14.28 -0.43
C GLU A 115 12.38 15.44 -0.69
N ASP A 116 11.91 15.59 -1.93
CA ASP A 116 10.94 16.62 -2.31
C ASP A 116 9.49 16.31 -1.90
N GLY A 117 9.25 15.17 -1.25
CA GLY A 117 7.93 14.74 -0.83
C GLY A 117 7.13 13.96 -1.86
N SER A 118 7.64 13.80 -3.07
CA SER A 118 6.99 12.97 -4.09
C SER A 118 7.11 11.48 -3.75
N VAL A 119 6.19 10.68 -4.25
CA VAL A 119 6.18 9.24 -4.01
C VAL A 119 7.23 8.55 -4.86
N ALA A 120 8.15 7.82 -4.21
CA ALA A 120 9.17 7.02 -4.87
C ALA A 120 8.75 5.57 -5.06
N GLY A 121 7.96 5.04 -4.13
CA GLY A 121 7.57 3.64 -4.15
C GLY A 121 6.71 3.29 -2.95
N ILE A 122 6.55 2.00 -2.74
CA ILE A 122 5.84 1.45 -1.60
C ILE A 122 6.62 0.27 -1.02
N LEU A 123 6.59 0.14 0.29
CA LEU A 123 7.24 -0.95 1.00
C LEU A 123 6.19 -1.74 1.78
N THR A 124 6.21 -3.06 1.62
CA THR A 124 5.28 -3.96 2.29
C THR A 124 6.04 -5.02 3.10
N TRP A 125 5.31 -5.77 3.92
CA TRP A 125 5.85 -6.93 4.63
C TRP A 125 6.51 -7.93 3.67
N ARG A 126 5.93 -8.12 2.48
CA ARG A 126 6.48 -9.03 1.48
C ARG A 126 7.87 -8.59 1.05
N ASP A 127 8.06 -7.31 0.80
CA ASP A 127 9.37 -6.75 0.40
C ASP A 127 10.43 -7.00 1.48
N ILE A 128 10.07 -6.82 2.74
CA ILE A 128 10.95 -7.08 3.89
C ILE A 128 11.30 -8.58 3.95
N LEU A 129 10.30 -9.45 3.86
CA LEU A 129 10.52 -10.89 3.92
C LEU A 129 11.38 -11.39 2.77
N MET A 130 11.17 -10.86 1.56
CA MET A 130 11.99 -11.20 0.39
C MET A 130 13.45 -10.76 0.57
N ALA A 131 13.68 -9.59 1.14
CA ALA A 131 15.02 -9.09 1.42
C ALA A 131 15.73 -9.97 2.47
N ILE A 132 15.02 -10.36 3.51
CA ILE A 132 15.55 -11.27 4.55
C ILE A 132 15.88 -12.62 3.95
N ALA A 133 14.98 -13.20 3.15
CA ALA A 133 15.19 -14.49 2.50
C ALA A 133 16.44 -14.48 1.62
N ALA A 134 16.64 -13.45 0.83
CA ALA A 134 17.82 -13.29 -0.02
C ALA A 134 19.12 -13.25 0.81
N THR A 135 19.09 -12.57 1.94
CA THR A 135 20.25 -12.49 2.86
C THR A 135 20.56 -13.85 3.47
N VAL A 136 19.53 -14.59 3.94
CA VAL A 136 19.68 -15.91 4.53
C VAL A 136 20.21 -16.93 3.50
N GLU A 137 19.69 -16.90 2.29
CA GLU A 137 20.14 -17.77 1.18
C GLU A 137 21.62 -17.53 0.85
N LYS A 138 22.06 -16.27 0.78
CA LYS A 138 23.47 -15.92 0.58
C LYS A 138 24.37 -16.47 1.68
N ALA A 139 23.96 -16.32 2.94
CA ALA A 139 24.72 -16.82 4.08
C ALA A 139 24.86 -18.35 4.00
N HIS A 140 23.78 -19.05 3.67
CA HIS A 140 23.78 -20.52 3.54
C HIS A 140 24.70 -21.02 2.42
N VAL A 141 24.68 -20.35 1.25
CA VAL A 141 25.58 -20.69 0.13
C VAL A 141 27.05 -20.47 0.53
N ASN A 142 27.34 -19.41 1.25
CA ASN A 142 28.71 -19.13 1.71
C ASN A 142 29.22 -20.18 2.70
N GLU A 143 28.37 -20.67 3.59
CA GLU A 143 28.70 -21.75 4.53
C GLU A 143 29.02 -23.06 3.80
N GLN A 144 28.28 -23.38 2.73
CA GLN A 144 28.50 -24.59 1.94
C GLN A 144 29.78 -24.54 1.10
N LYS A 145 30.35 -23.37 0.85
CA LYS A 145 31.61 -23.20 0.10
C LYS A 145 32.86 -23.34 0.98
N LEU A 146 32.70 -23.40 2.26
CA LEU A 146 33.77 -23.62 3.22
C LEU A 146 33.96 -25.14 3.45
#